data_97a84ee457c7830d296d06e9377fc5a8
#
_entry.id   97a84ee457c7830d296d06e9377fc5a8
#
_cell.length_a   1.000
_cell.length_b   1.000
_cell.length_c   1.000
_cell.angle_alpha   90.00
_cell.angle_beta   90.00
_cell.angle_gamma   90.00
#
_symmetry.space_group_name_H-M   'P 1'
#
loop_
_entity.id
_entity.type
_entity.pdbx_description
1 polymer ?
#
loop_
_entity_poly.entity_id
_entity_poly.type
_entity_poly.pdbx_seq_one_letter_code
_entity_poly.pdbx_strand_id
1 'polypeptide(L)'
;MTRAGGDASSGGTSRGVGRGLTASVADLVLPSVAYQNAAHDVTGTMTLSADDSTGSGAGWNVTIQSSDFVWVGTANGGIDIPATKFALTSAAAPVKVAGQIVGVAAATGPQVPPTSPLGSLASARKVLVATAAYGSGTYTQALGVTLTIPAMSRVGVYTGTLTTTITSAP
;
A
#
# COMPACT_ATOMS: atom_id res chain seq x y z
N MET A 1 4.28 24.33 8.31
CA MET A 1 4.31 23.61 7.04
C MET A 1 4.44 22.12 7.40
N THR A 2 3.37 21.39 7.26
CA THR A 2 3.32 19.97 7.67
C THR A 2 3.62 19.13 6.43
N ARG A 3 4.65 18.32 6.48
CA ARG A 3 4.98 17.37 5.43
C ARG A 3 4.84 15.96 6.01
N ALA A 4 3.94 15.19 5.46
CA ALA A 4 3.87 13.76 5.74
C ALA A 4 4.63 13.06 4.61
N GLY A 5 5.76 12.44 4.93
CA GLY A 5 6.49 11.59 4.02
C GLY A 5 6.39 10.16 4.51
N GLY A 6 6.00 9.25 3.65
CA GLY A 6 6.02 7.83 3.93
C GLY A 6 7.18 7.18 3.18
N ASP A 7 8.08 6.54 3.90
CA ASP A 7 9.04 5.61 3.31
C ASP A 7 8.35 4.25 3.19
N ALA A 8 8.20 3.76 1.97
CA ALA A 8 7.77 2.39 1.73
C ALA A 8 9.01 1.49 1.74
N SER A 9 9.22 0.79 2.86
CA SER A 9 10.21 -0.28 2.91
C SER A 9 9.58 -1.57 2.39
N SER A 10 9.96 -2.00 1.19
CA SER A 10 9.65 -3.34 0.72
C SER A 10 10.63 -4.33 1.34
N GLY A 11 10.22 -5.00 2.40
CA GLY A 11 10.98 -6.10 2.99
C GLY A 11 10.92 -7.36 2.12
N GLY A 12 11.48 -7.30 0.92
CA GLY A 12 11.67 -8.45 0.08
C GLY A 12 13.14 -8.88 0.13
N THR A 13 13.48 -9.91 0.89
CA THR A 13 14.78 -10.59 0.73
C THR A 13 14.83 -11.30 -0.61
N SER A 14 15.27 -10.61 -1.63
CA SER A 14 15.61 -11.22 -2.90
C SER A 14 17.02 -11.79 -2.83
N ARG A 15 17.16 -13.10 -2.78
CA ARG A 15 18.41 -13.79 -3.11
C ARG A 15 18.21 -14.62 -4.37
N GLY A 16 18.98 -14.30 -5.39
CA GLY A 16 19.21 -15.18 -6.53
C GLY A 16 18.59 -14.68 -7.83
N VAL A 17 19.38 -14.82 -8.90
CA VAL A 17 18.96 -14.80 -10.30
C VAL A 17 17.95 -15.94 -10.47
N GLY A 18 16.73 -15.74 -10.08
CA GLY A 18 15.66 -16.73 -10.12
C GLY A 18 14.34 -16.01 -10.22
N ARG A 19 13.52 -16.51 -11.08
CA ARG A 19 12.11 -16.21 -11.21
C ARG A 19 11.52 -16.10 -9.81
N GLY A 20 11.02 -14.93 -9.43
CA GLY A 20 10.58 -14.60 -8.09
C GLY A 20 9.15 -14.12 -8.04
N LEU A 21 8.60 -14.15 -6.84
CA LEU A 21 7.35 -13.51 -6.50
C LEU A 21 7.70 -12.23 -5.73
N THR A 22 7.38 -11.06 -6.29
CA THR A 22 7.73 -9.77 -5.69
C THR A 22 6.57 -8.79 -5.72
N ALA A 23 6.49 -7.93 -4.72
CA ALA A 23 5.57 -6.79 -4.73
C ALA A 23 6.22 -5.59 -4.05
N SER A 24 5.88 -4.41 -4.55
CA SER A 24 6.34 -3.14 -3.99
C SER A 24 5.30 -2.06 -4.19
N VAL A 25 5.32 -1.07 -3.31
CA VAL A 25 4.56 0.18 -3.46
C VAL A 25 5.57 1.31 -3.53
N ALA A 26 5.38 2.24 -4.47
CA ALA A 26 6.21 3.43 -4.58
C ALA A 26 5.99 4.35 -3.36
N ASP A 27 7.03 5.10 -2.99
CA ASP A 27 6.97 6.08 -1.91
C ASP A 27 5.86 7.09 -2.16
N LEU A 28 5.12 7.40 -1.10
CA LEU A 28 4.03 8.37 -1.14
C LEU A 28 4.41 9.61 -0.34
N VAL A 29 4.33 10.76 -0.99
CA VAL A 29 4.39 12.07 -0.33
C VAL A 29 3.00 12.68 -0.36
N LEU A 30 2.38 12.80 0.82
CA LEU A 30 1.10 13.47 0.94
C LEU A 30 1.27 14.99 0.91
N PRO A 31 0.27 15.74 0.41
CA PRO A 31 0.30 17.20 0.38
C PRO A 31 0.54 17.79 1.76
N SER A 32 1.34 18.85 1.82
CA SER A 32 1.50 19.63 3.06
C SER A 32 0.26 20.46 3.33
N VAL A 33 -0.11 20.56 4.61
CA VAL A 33 -1.27 21.32 5.06
C VAL A 33 -0.86 22.34 6.11
N ALA A 34 -1.60 23.45 6.16
CA ALA A 34 -1.43 24.45 7.23
C ALA A 34 -1.91 23.90 8.57
N TYR A 35 -1.37 24.46 9.66
CA TYR A 35 -1.88 24.16 11.01
C TYR A 35 -3.38 24.46 11.13
N GLN A 36 -4.13 23.54 11.71
CA GLN A 36 -5.57 23.68 11.92
C GLN A 36 -5.99 23.23 13.32
N ASN A 37 -7.00 23.88 13.86
CA ASN A 37 -7.60 23.52 15.15
C ASN A 37 -8.63 22.38 15.04
N ALA A 38 -8.97 21.96 13.82
CA ALA A 38 -9.86 20.84 13.53
C ALA A 38 -9.11 19.72 12.83
N ALA A 39 -9.57 18.50 12.98
CA ALA A 39 -9.06 17.38 12.18
C ALA A 39 -9.40 17.57 10.70
N HIS A 40 -8.51 17.14 9.82
CA HIS A 40 -8.73 17.22 8.38
C HIS A 40 -8.06 16.07 7.63
N ASP A 41 -8.58 15.75 6.46
CA ASP A 41 -8.12 14.65 5.64
C ASP A 41 -7.18 15.12 4.53
N VAL A 42 -6.14 14.35 4.30
CA VAL A 42 -5.22 14.50 3.18
C VAL A 42 -5.25 13.22 2.35
N THR A 43 -5.46 13.36 1.05
CA THR A 43 -5.57 12.22 0.15
C THR A 43 -4.33 12.05 -0.71
N GLY A 44 -4.08 10.82 -1.11
CA GLY A 44 -3.00 10.47 -2.03
C GLY A 44 -3.31 9.21 -2.82
N THR A 45 -2.49 8.93 -3.81
CA THR A 45 -2.57 7.70 -4.61
C THR A 45 -1.21 7.03 -4.63
N MET A 46 -1.19 5.75 -4.34
CA MET A 46 -0.01 4.88 -4.43
C MET A 46 -0.14 3.96 -5.64
N THR A 47 1.00 3.58 -6.21
CA THR A 47 1.05 2.54 -7.25
C THR A 47 1.69 1.29 -6.66
N LEU A 48 0.91 0.21 -6.58
CA LEU A 48 1.39 -1.13 -6.27
C LEU A 48 1.89 -1.78 -7.56
N SER A 49 3.05 -2.42 -7.49
CA SER A 49 3.56 -3.31 -8.53
C SER A 49 3.70 -4.71 -7.95
N ALA A 50 3.23 -5.73 -8.66
CA ALA A 50 3.35 -7.12 -8.29
C ALA A 50 3.86 -7.92 -9.49
N ASP A 51 4.82 -8.83 -9.26
CA ASP A 51 5.39 -9.69 -10.29
C ASP A 51 5.42 -11.14 -9.82
N ASP A 52 4.85 -12.01 -10.64
CA ASP A 52 5.01 -13.45 -10.53
C ASP A 52 5.72 -13.98 -11.77
N SER A 53 7.02 -14.15 -11.63
CA SER A 53 7.89 -14.80 -12.63
C SER A 53 8.30 -16.21 -12.20
N THR A 54 7.62 -16.80 -11.19
CA THR A 54 7.95 -18.15 -10.66
C THR A 54 7.60 -19.25 -11.65
N GLY A 55 6.53 -19.07 -12.42
CA GLY A 55 5.96 -20.11 -13.28
C GLY A 55 5.33 -21.29 -12.51
N SER A 56 5.09 -21.10 -11.20
CA SER A 56 4.55 -22.16 -10.32
C SER A 56 3.05 -22.39 -10.53
N GLY A 57 2.32 -21.36 -10.96
CA GLY A 57 0.86 -21.41 -11.06
C GLY A 57 0.14 -21.58 -9.73
N ALA A 58 0.80 -21.31 -8.60
CA ALA A 58 0.21 -21.50 -7.27
C ALA A 58 -0.82 -20.42 -6.91
N GLY A 59 -0.86 -19.32 -7.65
CA GLY A 59 -1.56 -18.11 -7.25
C GLY A 59 -0.80 -17.35 -6.17
N TRP A 60 -1.29 -16.16 -5.82
CA TRP A 60 -0.65 -15.29 -4.83
C TRP A 60 -1.61 -14.22 -4.32
N ASN A 61 -1.24 -13.59 -3.23
CA ASN A 61 -1.93 -12.40 -2.75
C ASN A 61 -0.94 -11.35 -2.24
N VAL A 62 -1.35 -10.08 -2.31
CA VAL A 62 -0.60 -8.94 -1.79
C VAL A 62 -1.38 -8.30 -0.66
N THR A 63 -0.68 -8.06 0.44
CA THR A 63 -1.18 -7.28 1.57
C THR A 63 -0.32 -6.04 1.78
N ILE A 64 -0.95 -4.98 2.28
CA ILE A 64 -0.27 -3.75 2.71
C ILE A 64 -0.66 -3.41 4.14
N GLN A 65 0.29 -2.85 4.90
CA GLN A 65 0.10 -2.38 6.27
C GLN A 65 0.99 -1.17 6.52
N SER A 66 0.54 -0.22 7.32
CA SER A 66 1.31 0.95 7.72
C SER A 66 1.68 0.90 9.20
N SER A 67 2.87 1.43 9.54
CA SER A 67 3.19 1.84 10.90
C SER A 67 2.49 3.16 11.24
N ASP A 68 2.57 3.56 12.49
CA ASP A 68 2.26 4.92 12.92
C ASP A 68 3.17 5.93 12.21
N PHE A 69 2.68 7.16 12.05
CA PHE A 69 3.45 8.25 11.50
C PHE A 69 4.15 8.98 12.63
N VAL A 70 5.46 8.75 12.74
CA VAL A 70 6.30 9.35 13.78
C VAL A 70 6.55 10.81 13.43
N TRP A 71 6.30 11.69 14.39
CA TRP A 71 6.61 13.10 14.25
C TRP A 71 8.12 13.35 14.33
N VAL A 72 8.64 14.08 13.36
CA VAL A 72 10.04 14.52 13.31
C VAL A 72 10.09 16.03 13.34
N GLY A 73 10.55 16.59 14.47
CA GLY A 73 10.66 18.02 14.66
C GLY A 73 11.59 18.36 15.83
N THR A 74 11.99 19.63 15.93
CA THR A 74 13.02 20.10 16.87
C THR A 74 12.47 20.80 18.09
N ALA A 75 11.18 21.17 18.12
CA ALA A 75 10.61 21.98 19.21
C ALA A 75 9.32 21.36 19.74
N ASN A 76 9.27 21.17 21.08
CA ASN A 76 8.06 20.91 21.87
C ASN A 76 7.22 19.69 21.50
N GLY A 77 7.86 18.53 21.30
CA GLY A 77 7.23 17.21 21.24
C GLY A 77 5.90 17.13 20.48
N GLY A 78 5.96 16.75 19.20
CA GLY A 78 4.76 16.38 18.47
C GLY A 78 4.23 15.03 18.95
N ILE A 79 2.97 14.78 18.70
CA ILE A 79 2.34 13.48 18.95
C ILE A 79 2.26 12.75 17.61
N ASP A 80 2.64 11.49 17.58
CA ASP A 80 2.56 10.65 16.41
C ASP A 80 1.11 10.49 15.93
N ILE A 81 0.93 10.34 14.63
CA ILE A 81 -0.39 10.05 14.06
C ILE A 81 -0.52 8.54 13.95
N PRO A 82 -1.46 7.91 14.66
CA PRO A 82 -1.57 6.46 14.64
C PRO A 82 -2.01 5.95 13.25
N ALA A 83 -1.52 4.77 12.88
CA ALA A 83 -1.85 4.12 11.61
C ALA A 83 -3.37 3.89 11.41
N THR A 84 -4.16 3.90 12.50
CA THR A 84 -5.62 3.85 12.43
C THR A 84 -6.24 5.05 11.70
N LYS A 85 -5.49 6.15 11.58
CA LYS A 85 -5.88 7.36 10.85
C LYS A 85 -5.48 7.34 9.38
N PHE A 86 -4.73 6.32 8.95
CA PHE A 86 -4.35 6.12 7.57
C PHE A 86 -5.14 4.96 6.97
N ALA A 87 -5.95 5.25 5.98
CA ALA A 87 -6.90 4.30 5.42
C ALA A 87 -6.75 4.17 3.90
N LEU A 88 -6.92 2.94 3.43
CA LEU A 88 -7.13 2.65 2.01
C LEU A 88 -8.59 2.98 1.68
N THR A 89 -8.80 3.92 0.75
CA THR A 89 -10.13 4.42 0.37
C THR A 89 -10.58 3.94 -1.00
N SER A 90 -9.64 3.53 -1.85
CA SER A 90 -9.95 2.88 -3.11
C SER A 90 -8.86 1.91 -3.54
N ALA A 91 -9.26 0.87 -4.26
CA ALA A 91 -8.37 -0.07 -4.92
C ALA A 91 -8.89 -0.26 -6.36
N ALA A 92 -8.15 0.27 -7.32
CA ALA A 92 -8.52 0.12 -8.73
C ALA A 92 -8.30 -1.33 -9.19
N ALA A 93 -8.95 -1.71 -10.27
CA ALA A 93 -8.65 -2.97 -10.94
C ALA A 93 -7.16 -3.00 -11.36
N PRO A 94 -6.49 -4.14 -11.23
CA PRO A 94 -5.10 -4.25 -11.68
C PRO A 94 -4.98 -4.08 -13.19
N VAL A 95 -3.86 -3.52 -13.62
CA VAL A 95 -3.50 -3.37 -15.02
C VAL A 95 -2.33 -4.28 -15.34
N LYS A 96 -2.47 -5.07 -16.39
CA LYS A 96 -1.39 -5.92 -16.87
C LYS A 96 -0.30 -5.07 -17.52
N VAL A 97 0.94 -5.26 -17.07
CA VAL A 97 2.14 -4.73 -17.75
C VAL A 97 2.72 -5.79 -18.68
N ALA A 98 2.83 -7.03 -18.21
CA ALA A 98 3.33 -8.18 -18.99
C ALA A 98 2.72 -9.48 -18.47
N GLY A 99 2.72 -10.54 -19.28
CA GLY A 99 2.27 -11.88 -18.87
C GLY A 99 0.80 -12.15 -19.17
N GLN A 100 0.13 -12.89 -18.30
CA GLN A 100 -1.27 -13.31 -18.47
C GLN A 100 -2.22 -12.11 -18.39
N ILE A 101 -3.38 -12.22 -19.01
CA ILE A 101 -4.41 -11.18 -18.95
C ILE A 101 -5.01 -11.06 -17.55
N VAL A 102 -5.45 -9.85 -17.20
CA VAL A 102 -6.27 -9.61 -16.00
C VAL A 102 -7.65 -10.21 -16.25
N GLY A 103 -8.14 -11.01 -15.32
CA GLY A 103 -9.47 -11.58 -15.45
C GLY A 103 -10.58 -10.56 -15.23
N VAL A 104 -11.61 -10.67 -16.04
CA VAL A 104 -12.87 -9.91 -15.84
C VAL A 104 -13.82 -10.60 -14.86
N ALA A 105 -13.54 -11.85 -14.50
CA ALA A 105 -14.32 -12.62 -13.53
C ALA A 105 -13.40 -13.12 -12.40
N ALA A 106 -13.99 -13.34 -11.24
CA ALA A 106 -13.29 -13.67 -9.97
C ALA A 106 -12.31 -14.85 -10.03
N ALA A 107 -12.32 -15.64 -11.07
CA ALA A 107 -11.54 -16.87 -11.20
C ALA A 107 -10.45 -16.82 -12.31
N THR A 108 -10.22 -15.68 -12.96
CA THR A 108 -9.48 -15.70 -14.24
C THR A 108 -8.24 -14.80 -14.30
N GLY A 109 -7.78 -14.24 -13.18
CA GLY A 109 -6.58 -13.40 -13.15
C GLY A 109 -6.45 -12.56 -11.89
N PRO A 110 -5.41 -11.75 -11.79
CA PRO A 110 -5.27 -10.83 -10.66
C PRO A 110 -6.46 -9.88 -10.57
N GLN A 111 -6.97 -9.71 -9.37
CA GLN A 111 -8.15 -8.91 -9.09
C GLN A 111 -8.11 -8.29 -7.70
N VAL A 112 -8.91 -7.26 -7.50
CA VAL A 112 -9.19 -6.74 -6.16
C VAL A 112 -9.97 -7.81 -5.38
N PRO A 113 -9.58 -8.13 -4.14
CA PRO A 113 -10.35 -9.07 -3.33
C PRO A 113 -11.81 -8.63 -3.17
N PRO A 114 -12.78 -9.55 -3.25
CA PRO A 114 -14.20 -9.21 -3.16
C PRO A 114 -14.62 -8.76 -1.76
N THR A 115 -13.83 -9.08 -0.73
CA THR A 115 -14.14 -8.76 0.66
C THR A 115 -13.13 -7.78 1.26
N SER A 116 -13.62 -6.62 1.65
CA SER A 116 -12.98 -5.64 2.53
C SER A 116 -11.49 -5.31 2.22
N PRO A 117 -11.11 -4.98 0.99
CA PRO A 117 -9.76 -4.48 0.74
C PRO A 117 -9.55 -3.11 1.40
N LEU A 118 -10.64 -2.32 1.58
CA LEU A 118 -10.61 -0.94 2.06
C LEU A 118 -10.63 -0.85 3.59
N GLY A 119 -10.15 0.26 4.12
CA GLY A 119 -10.17 0.61 5.54
C GLY A 119 -8.79 0.93 6.08
N SER A 120 -8.69 1.02 7.42
CA SER A 120 -7.45 1.39 8.10
C SER A 120 -6.30 0.44 7.78
N LEU A 121 -5.11 1.01 7.53
CA LEU A 121 -3.86 0.30 7.29
C LEU A 121 -3.10 -0.03 8.59
N ALA A 122 -3.67 0.22 9.76
CA ALA A 122 -3.11 -0.26 11.03
C ALA A 122 -3.03 -1.80 11.10
N SER A 123 -3.84 -2.48 10.31
CA SER A 123 -3.76 -3.94 10.09
C SER A 123 -3.58 -4.25 8.61
N ALA A 124 -2.94 -5.39 8.32
CA ALA A 124 -2.69 -5.82 6.95
C ALA A 124 -4.00 -5.93 6.15
N ARG A 125 -4.04 -5.27 4.99
CA ARG A 125 -5.17 -5.31 4.05
C ARG A 125 -4.76 -6.04 2.78
N LYS A 126 -5.52 -7.06 2.41
CA LYS A 126 -5.33 -7.76 1.14
C LYS A 126 -5.89 -6.88 0.03
N VAL A 127 -5.04 -6.43 -0.89
CA VAL A 127 -5.39 -5.46 -1.94
C VAL A 127 -5.40 -6.05 -3.34
N LEU A 128 -4.69 -7.17 -3.52
CA LEU A 128 -4.60 -7.85 -4.80
C LEU A 128 -4.50 -9.36 -4.57
N VAL A 129 -5.16 -10.14 -5.41
CA VAL A 129 -5.16 -11.60 -5.34
C VAL A 129 -5.20 -12.21 -6.74
N ALA A 130 -4.43 -13.26 -6.96
CA ALA A 130 -4.50 -14.12 -8.14
C ALA A 130 -4.73 -15.57 -7.69
N THR A 131 -5.73 -16.23 -8.24
CA THR A 131 -6.03 -17.63 -7.95
C THR A 131 -5.05 -18.56 -8.65
N ALA A 132 -5.00 -19.83 -8.23
CA ALA A 132 -4.17 -20.86 -8.85
C ALA A 132 -4.42 -20.93 -10.36
N ALA A 133 -3.36 -21.21 -11.12
CA ALA A 133 -3.25 -21.22 -12.59
C ALA A 133 -3.27 -19.83 -13.24
N TYR A 134 -3.42 -18.74 -12.46
CA TYR A 134 -3.47 -17.37 -12.98
C TYR A 134 -2.44 -16.48 -12.28
N GLY A 135 -2.23 -15.28 -12.86
CA GLY A 135 -1.41 -14.25 -12.27
C GLY A 135 0.08 -14.32 -12.60
N SER A 136 0.50 -15.19 -13.54
CA SER A 136 1.88 -15.14 -14.02
C SER A 136 2.12 -13.88 -14.85
N GLY A 137 3.07 -13.05 -14.40
CA GLY A 137 3.42 -11.80 -15.07
C GLY A 137 3.53 -10.61 -14.11
N THR A 138 3.61 -9.43 -14.69
CA THR A 138 3.75 -8.15 -13.98
C THR A 138 2.46 -7.35 -14.07
N TYR A 139 2.02 -6.84 -12.94
CA TYR A 139 0.78 -6.09 -12.79
C TYR A 139 1.00 -4.84 -11.96
N THR A 140 0.25 -3.79 -12.27
CA THR A 140 0.20 -2.57 -11.45
C THR A 140 -1.23 -2.31 -10.99
N GLN A 141 -1.37 -1.64 -9.85
CA GLN A 141 -2.66 -1.27 -9.28
C GLN A 141 -2.57 0.10 -8.62
N ALA A 142 -3.52 0.98 -8.90
CA ALA A 142 -3.65 2.25 -8.20
C ALA A 142 -4.45 2.05 -6.91
N LEU A 143 -3.92 2.58 -5.81
CA LEU A 143 -4.48 2.51 -4.46
C LEU A 143 -4.67 3.91 -3.92
N GLY A 144 -5.91 4.33 -3.71
CA GLY A 144 -6.22 5.62 -3.09
C GLY A 144 -6.18 5.52 -1.58
N VAL A 145 -5.56 6.50 -0.94
CA VAL A 145 -5.41 6.55 0.52
C VAL A 145 -5.82 7.90 1.08
N THR A 146 -6.22 7.90 2.33
CA THR A 146 -6.53 9.09 3.11
C THR A 146 -5.84 9.02 4.45
N LEU A 147 -5.13 10.09 4.83
CA LEU A 147 -4.61 10.30 6.17
C LEU A 147 -5.44 11.37 6.86
N THR A 148 -6.10 11.03 7.96
CA THR A 148 -6.77 11.99 8.84
C THR A 148 -5.75 12.56 9.81
N ILE A 149 -5.40 13.83 9.64
CA ILE A 149 -4.52 14.56 10.55
C ILE A 149 -5.36 15.03 11.74
N PRO A 150 -5.04 14.64 12.99
CA PRO A 150 -5.78 15.08 14.16
C PRO A 150 -5.75 16.59 14.34
N ALA A 151 -6.77 17.12 15.01
CA ALA A 151 -6.81 18.53 15.41
C ALA A 151 -5.55 18.89 16.22
N MET A 152 -5.04 20.09 16.02
CA MET A 152 -3.87 20.63 16.73
C MET A 152 -2.59 19.82 16.60
N SER A 153 -2.47 18.97 15.56
CA SER A 153 -1.22 18.28 15.24
C SER A 153 -0.10 19.30 15.05
N ARG A 154 1.06 19.02 15.64
CA ARG A 154 2.21 19.94 15.58
C ARG A 154 2.72 20.09 14.15
N VAL A 155 3.20 21.28 13.85
CA VAL A 155 3.91 21.55 12.58
C VAL A 155 5.20 20.76 12.56
N GLY A 156 5.44 20.00 11.51
CA GLY A 156 6.62 19.14 11.36
C GLY A 156 6.46 18.14 10.23
N VAL A 157 7.38 17.21 10.16
CA VAL A 157 7.34 16.08 9.25
C VAL A 157 6.83 14.86 10.02
N TYR A 158 5.92 14.12 9.42
CA TYR A 158 5.41 12.85 9.95
C TYR A 158 5.83 11.75 8.98
N THR A 159 6.52 10.74 9.47
CA THR A 159 7.05 9.64 8.66
C THR A 159 6.50 8.31 9.15
N GLY A 160 5.90 7.55 8.25
CA GLY A 160 5.43 6.18 8.50
C GLY A 160 6.06 5.21 7.50
N THR A 161 6.15 3.94 7.88
CA THR A 161 6.63 2.86 7.01
C THR A 161 5.43 2.07 6.48
N LEU A 162 5.36 1.91 5.17
CA LEU A 162 4.39 1.04 4.52
C LEU A 162 5.05 -0.30 4.19
N THR A 163 4.52 -1.37 4.76
CA THR A 163 4.98 -2.74 4.51
C THR A 163 4.10 -3.39 3.46
N THR A 164 4.72 -3.85 2.38
CA THR A 164 4.06 -4.65 1.34
C THR A 164 4.53 -6.09 1.44
N THR A 165 3.60 -7.02 1.52
CA THR A 165 3.90 -8.45 1.58
C THR A 165 3.18 -9.18 0.45
N ILE A 166 3.91 -10.02 -0.28
CA ILE A 166 3.32 -10.93 -1.25
C ILE A 166 3.57 -12.37 -0.80
N THR A 167 2.54 -13.21 -0.87
CA THR A 167 2.63 -14.61 -0.50
C THR A 167 2.10 -15.50 -1.62
N SER A 168 2.76 -16.63 -1.85
CA SER A 168 2.21 -17.68 -2.72
C SER A 168 1.03 -18.35 -2.02
N ALA A 169 0.08 -18.80 -2.80
CA ALA A 169 -1.27 -19.24 -2.47
C ALA A 169 -2.23 -18.05 -2.15
N PRO A 170 -3.43 -18.07 -2.68
CA PRO A 170 -4.41 -16.98 -2.52
C PRO A 170 -5.05 -16.96 -1.13
#